data_895c30c5721136cc10468db286496c0a
#
_entry.id   895c30c5721136cc10468db286496c0a
#
_cell.length_a   1.000
_cell.length_b   1.000
_cell.length_c   1.000
_cell.angle_alpha   90.00
_cell.angle_beta   90.00
_cell.angle_gamma   90.00
#
_symmetry.space_group_name_H-M   'P 1'
#
loop_
_entity.id
_entity.type
_entity.pdbx_description
1 polymer ?
#
loop_
_entity_poly.entity_id
_entity_poly.type
_entity_poly.pdbx_seq_one_letter_code
_entity_poly.pdbx_strand_id
1 'polypeptide(L)'
;MKHVVLALSGGMDSTCLLMHYLANGYQATCISYVYGQKHAIEIEKAKETIELCRKNLHIINHHIVDLSPAMKLFDSALTSDDQEIPTGHYEEEQMKLTVVPNRNAIFASILYGFALSKAKQSGENVVLAL
;
A
#
# COMPACT_ATOMS: atom_id res chain seq x y z
N MET A 1 8.20 -15.49 17.00
CA MET A 1 6.91 -14.82 16.90
C MET A 1 6.55 -14.57 15.46
N LYS A 2 5.28 -14.76 15.10
CA LYS A 2 4.87 -14.62 13.73
C LYS A 2 4.76 -13.15 13.34
N HIS A 3 5.19 -12.82 12.15
CA HIS A 3 5.18 -11.45 11.67
C HIS A 3 4.67 -11.38 10.24
N VAL A 4 3.80 -10.39 9.95
CA VAL A 4 3.30 -10.17 8.60
C VAL A 4 3.64 -8.75 8.17
N VAL A 5 4.00 -8.60 6.90
CA VAL A 5 4.16 -7.29 6.27
C VAL A 5 3.06 -7.20 5.23
N LEU A 6 2.23 -6.18 5.31
CA LEU A 6 1.12 -6.05 4.38
C LEU A 6 0.86 -4.61 3.99
N ALA A 7 0.21 -4.45 2.85
CA ALA A 7 -0.21 -3.13 2.40
C ALA A 7 -1.54 -2.79 3.06
N LEU A 8 -1.64 -1.59 3.60
CA LEU A 8 -2.87 -1.12 4.24
C LEU A 8 -3.34 0.13 3.51
N SER A 9 -4.42 -0.01 2.78
CA SER A 9 -4.90 1.08 1.94
C SER A 9 -5.99 1.92 2.57
N GLY A 10 -6.49 1.51 3.72
CA GLY A 10 -7.64 2.17 4.31
C GLY A 10 -8.96 1.63 3.81
N GLY A 11 -8.94 0.74 2.83
CA GLY A 11 -10.15 0.10 2.35
C GLY A 11 -10.49 -1.14 3.16
N MET A 12 -11.65 -1.70 2.85
CA MET A 12 -12.18 -2.81 3.63
C MET A 12 -11.33 -4.06 3.49
N ASP A 13 -10.89 -4.35 2.26
CA ASP A 13 -10.16 -5.60 2.01
C ASP A 13 -8.86 -5.66 2.78
N SER A 14 -8.08 -4.58 2.73
CA SER A 14 -6.80 -4.59 3.42
C SER A 14 -6.98 -4.57 4.93
N THR A 15 -8.03 -3.90 5.40
CA THR A 15 -8.35 -3.89 6.83
C THR A 15 -8.73 -5.29 7.31
N CYS A 16 -9.54 -6.00 6.53
CA CYS A 16 -9.91 -7.37 6.88
C CYS A 16 -8.71 -8.29 6.91
N LEU A 17 -7.79 -8.10 5.94
CA LEU A 17 -6.57 -8.89 5.89
C LEU A 17 -5.73 -8.66 7.15
N LEU A 18 -5.58 -7.41 7.55
CA LEU A 18 -4.86 -7.08 8.77
C LEU A 18 -5.50 -7.74 9.97
N MET A 19 -6.81 -7.61 10.10
CA MET A 19 -7.52 -8.19 11.24
C MET A 19 -7.35 -9.70 11.29
N HIS A 20 -7.35 -10.35 10.13
CA HIS A 20 -7.15 -11.78 10.05
C HIS A 20 -5.81 -12.19 10.65
N TYR A 21 -4.76 -11.50 10.29
CA TYR A 21 -3.44 -11.84 10.82
C TYR A 21 -3.30 -11.52 12.29
N LEU A 22 -3.87 -10.38 12.72
CA LEU A 22 -3.82 -10.03 14.15
C LEU A 22 -4.58 -11.06 14.98
N ALA A 23 -5.73 -11.51 14.49
CA ALA A 23 -6.51 -12.52 15.19
C ALA A 23 -5.79 -13.86 15.30
N ASN A 24 -4.83 -14.09 14.40
CA ASN A 24 -4.05 -15.32 14.43
C ASN A 24 -2.70 -15.17 15.12
N GLY A 25 -2.56 -14.10 15.89
CA GLY A 25 -1.38 -13.92 16.73
C GLY A 25 -0.17 -13.32 16.06
N TYR A 26 -0.35 -12.71 14.90
CA TYR A 26 0.76 -12.08 14.20
C TYR A 26 1.01 -10.67 14.71
N GLN A 27 2.26 -10.27 14.70
CA GLN A 27 2.61 -8.86 14.73
C GLN A 27 2.61 -8.38 13.29
N ALA A 28 2.33 -7.10 13.07
CA ALA A 28 2.20 -6.60 11.72
C ALA A 28 3.06 -5.37 11.47
N THR A 29 3.60 -5.30 10.26
CA THR A 29 4.14 -4.06 9.71
C THR A 29 3.25 -3.70 8.53
N CYS A 30 2.60 -2.56 8.63
CA CYS A 30 1.66 -2.10 7.60
C CYS A 30 2.29 -0.98 6.82
N ILE A 31 2.18 -1.07 5.50
CA ILE A 31 2.73 -0.06 4.60
C ILE A 31 1.56 0.58 3.87
N SER A 32 1.44 1.89 3.97
CA SER A 32 0.46 2.65 3.21
C SER A 32 1.20 3.50 2.20
N TYR A 33 0.68 3.56 0.98
CA TYR A 33 1.35 4.30 -0.08
C TYR A 33 0.59 5.57 -0.41
N VAL A 34 1.34 6.64 -0.63
CA VAL A 34 0.78 7.90 -1.11
C VAL A 34 1.25 8.09 -2.53
N TYR A 35 0.33 8.26 -3.48
CA TYR A 35 0.70 8.44 -4.87
C TYR A 35 -0.33 9.27 -5.61
N GLY A 36 -0.67 10.42 -5.05
CA GLY A 36 -1.60 11.33 -5.67
C GLY A 36 -2.44 12.00 -4.62
N GLN A 37 -3.29 12.90 -5.06
CA GLN A 37 -4.02 13.72 -4.12
C GLN A 37 -5.23 13.04 -3.54
N LYS A 38 -5.68 11.97 -4.14
CA LYS A 38 -6.94 11.37 -3.73
C LYS A 38 -6.84 10.50 -2.51
N HIS A 39 -5.63 10.31 -1.98
CA HIS A 39 -5.44 9.28 -0.97
C HIS A 39 -5.33 9.78 0.45
N ALA A 40 -5.55 11.08 0.66
CA ALA A 40 -5.45 11.61 2.02
C ALA A 40 -6.46 10.97 2.96
N ILE A 41 -7.69 10.77 2.48
CA ILE A 41 -8.73 10.18 3.31
C ILE A 41 -8.40 8.72 3.60
N GLU A 42 -7.87 8.01 2.62
CA GLU A 42 -7.50 6.62 2.81
C GLU A 42 -6.39 6.47 3.84
N ILE A 43 -5.43 7.38 3.81
CA ILE A 43 -4.34 7.38 4.81
C ILE A 43 -4.90 7.63 6.20
N GLU A 44 -5.84 8.57 6.33
CA GLU A 44 -6.45 8.84 7.62
C GLU A 44 -7.20 7.63 8.13
N LYS A 45 -7.93 6.94 7.26
CA LYS A 45 -8.63 5.71 7.65
C LYS A 45 -7.65 4.63 8.08
N ALA A 46 -6.54 4.50 7.37
CA ALA A 46 -5.53 3.53 7.75
C ALA A 46 -4.97 3.85 9.13
N LYS A 47 -4.70 5.12 9.40
CA LYS A 47 -4.20 5.51 10.71
C LYS A 47 -5.20 5.22 11.81
N GLU A 48 -6.48 5.46 11.54
CA GLU A 48 -7.53 5.17 12.52
C GLU A 48 -7.60 3.69 12.83
N THR A 49 -7.49 2.86 11.79
CA THR A 49 -7.48 1.41 11.96
C THR A 49 -6.31 0.97 12.83
N ILE A 50 -5.13 1.52 12.56
CA ILE A 50 -3.93 1.19 13.33
C ILE A 50 -4.12 1.59 14.80
N GLU A 51 -4.67 2.78 15.04
CA GLU A 51 -4.90 3.24 16.41
C GLU A 51 -5.84 2.32 17.14
N LEU A 52 -6.93 1.92 16.49
CA LEU A 52 -7.89 1.01 17.10
C LEU A 52 -7.25 -0.32 17.44
N CYS A 53 -6.42 -0.84 16.55
CA CYS A 53 -5.74 -2.11 16.81
C CYS A 53 -4.75 -1.99 17.96
N ARG A 54 -4.04 -0.87 18.04
CA ARG A 54 -3.10 -0.65 19.13
C ARG A 54 -3.80 -0.55 20.47
N LYS A 55 -4.99 0.04 20.49
CA LYS A 55 -5.78 0.09 21.72
C LYS A 55 -6.18 -1.30 22.19
N ASN A 56 -6.26 -2.25 21.28
CA ASN A 56 -6.55 -3.63 21.62
C ASN A 56 -5.28 -4.47 21.82
N LEU A 57 -4.16 -3.81 22.10
CA LEU A 57 -2.91 -4.41 22.49
C LEU A 57 -2.21 -5.19 21.38
N HIS A 58 -2.52 -4.88 20.13
CA HIS A 58 -1.79 -5.48 19.02
C HIS A 58 -0.52 -4.70 18.74
N ILE A 59 0.51 -5.40 18.31
CA ILE A 59 1.79 -4.77 18.00
C ILE A 59 1.82 -4.53 16.50
N ILE A 60 1.80 -3.26 16.12
CA ILE A 60 1.74 -2.87 14.72
C ILE A 60 2.68 -1.70 14.48
N ASN A 61 3.50 -1.85 13.44
CA ASN A 61 4.28 -0.74 12.91
C ASN A 61 3.60 -0.26 11.64
N HIS A 62 3.52 1.05 11.46
CA HIS A 62 2.88 1.62 10.28
C HIS A 62 3.85 2.58 9.62
N HIS A 63 4.12 2.34 8.34
CA HIS A 63 4.97 3.22 7.55
C HIS A 63 4.18 3.76 6.38
N ILE A 64 4.35 5.04 6.10
CA ILE A 64 3.71 5.67 4.95
C ILE A 64 4.82 5.96 3.95
N VAL A 65 4.69 5.40 2.75
CA VAL A 65 5.68 5.55 1.71
C VAL A 65 5.10 6.46 0.64
N ASP A 66 5.77 7.58 0.41
CA ASP A 66 5.30 8.55 -0.57
C ASP A 66 5.94 8.26 -1.91
N LEU A 67 5.14 7.78 -2.85
CA LEU A 67 5.59 7.47 -4.20
C LEU A 67 5.17 8.54 -5.18
N SER A 68 4.62 9.65 -4.71
CA SER A 68 4.11 10.70 -5.60
C SER A 68 5.16 11.20 -6.60
N PRO A 69 6.40 11.46 -6.20
CA PRO A 69 7.38 11.92 -7.18
C PRO A 69 7.64 10.91 -8.28
N ALA A 70 7.75 9.64 -7.94
CA ALA A 70 7.99 8.60 -8.93
C ALA A 70 6.78 8.43 -9.86
N MET A 71 5.59 8.47 -9.28
CA MET A 71 4.38 8.32 -10.08
C MET A 71 4.16 9.49 -11.03
N LYS A 72 4.57 10.67 -10.62
CA LYS A 72 4.53 11.83 -11.51
C LYS A 72 5.43 11.65 -12.72
N LEU A 73 6.60 11.07 -12.51
CA LEU A 73 7.49 10.80 -13.63
C LEU A 73 6.87 9.81 -14.60
N PHE A 74 6.21 8.79 -14.07
CA PHE A 74 5.53 7.82 -14.93
C PHE A 74 4.40 8.50 -15.72
N ASP A 75 3.62 9.34 -15.06
CA ASP A 75 2.56 10.06 -15.73
C ASP A 75 3.13 10.94 -16.83
N SER A 76 4.18 11.66 -16.55
CA SER A 76 4.80 12.52 -17.56
C SER A 76 5.27 11.70 -18.75
N ALA A 77 5.83 10.54 -18.51
CA ALA A 77 6.30 9.70 -19.59
C ALA A 77 5.15 9.16 -20.43
N LEU A 78 4.04 8.86 -19.77
CA LEU A 78 2.90 8.29 -20.48
C LEU A 78 2.09 9.33 -21.21
N THR A 79 2.02 10.55 -20.68
CA THR A 79 1.18 11.56 -21.24
C THR A 79 1.93 12.64 -21.93
N SER A 80 3.16 12.41 -22.22
CA SER A 80 3.99 13.47 -22.72
C SER A 80 3.45 14.10 -23.92
N ASP A 81 2.68 13.52 -24.61
CA ASP A 81 2.28 14.16 -25.69
C ASP A 81 0.95 14.29 -25.82
N ASP A 82 0.39 14.17 -25.09
CA ASP A 82 -0.63 14.10 -25.13
C ASP A 82 -1.50 14.34 -25.46
N GLN A 83 -1.84 14.37 -25.34
CA GLN A 83 -2.57 14.31 -25.85
C GLN A 83 -3.74 14.47 -25.54
N GLU A 84 -4.45 14.85 -26.00
CA GLU A 84 -5.60 15.03 -25.75
C GLU A 84 -6.28 13.96 -25.36
N ILE A 85 -6.82 13.91 -24.35
CA ILE A 85 -7.54 12.89 -23.91
C ILE A 85 -8.91 13.13 -24.25
N PRO A 86 -9.43 12.41 -25.08
CA PRO A 86 -10.82 12.56 -25.39
C PRO A 86 -11.63 12.18 -24.19
N THR A 87 -12.77 12.71 -24.10
CA THR A 87 -13.60 12.50 -22.97
C THR A 87 -14.41 11.25 -23.12
N GLY A 88 -15.26 11.01 -22.21
CA GLY A 88 -16.18 9.91 -22.29
C GLY A 88 -15.58 8.61 -21.85
N HIS A 89 -15.84 7.55 -22.59
CA HIS A 89 -15.35 6.26 -22.17
C HIS A 89 -13.84 6.17 -22.15
N TYR A 90 -13.24 7.25 -22.61
CA TYR A 90 -11.84 7.28 -22.51
C TYR A 90 -11.36 7.40 -21.13
N GLU A 91 -12.17 7.79 -20.19
CA GLU A 91 -11.73 7.87 -18.82
C GLU A 91 -11.32 6.52 -18.30
N GLU A 92 -12.01 5.48 -18.71
CA GLU A 92 -11.64 4.17 -18.23
C GLU A 92 -10.32 3.71 -18.80
N GLU A 93 -10.12 3.94 -20.08
CA GLU A 93 -8.86 3.56 -20.66
C GLU A 93 -7.74 4.40 -20.14
N GLN A 94 -8.02 5.66 -19.92
CA GLN A 94 -7.03 6.52 -19.35
C GLN A 94 -6.71 6.10 -17.94
N MET A 95 -7.69 5.73 -17.18
CA MET A 95 -7.43 5.23 -15.85
C MET A 95 -6.60 3.97 -15.91
N LYS A 96 -6.82 3.12 -16.88
CA LYS A 96 -6.01 1.94 -17.02
C LYS A 96 -4.58 2.27 -17.38
N LEU A 97 -4.38 3.33 -18.12
CA LEU A 97 -3.04 3.75 -18.48
C LEU A 97 -2.35 4.45 -17.33
N THR A 98 -3.07 5.33 -16.66
CA THR A 98 -2.48 6.08 -15.56
C THR A 98 -2.42 5.28 -14.29
N VAL A 99 -3.25 4.26 -14.18
CA VAL A 99 -3.12 3.38 -13.08
C VAL A 99 -2.03 2.44 -13.46
N VAL A 100 -1.04 2.94 -13.79
CA VAL A 100 0.17 2.30 -13.99
C VAL A 100 0.10 0.83 -13.94
N PRO A 101 0.23 0.15 -15.04
CA PRO A 101 0.19 -1.31 -15.04
C PRO A 101 1.12 -1.93 -14.05
N ASN A 102 2.20 -1.24 -13.70
CA ASN A 102 3.17 -1.76 -12.77
C ASN A 102 2.96 -1.36 -11.34
N ARG A 103 1.83 -0.68 -11.04
CA ARG A 103 1.64 -0.19 -9.69
C ARG A 103 1.70 -1.29 -8.66
N ASN A 104 1.02 -2.39 -8.92
CA ASN A 104 1.02 -3.51 -7.98
C ASN A 104 2.40 -4.13 -7.85
N ALA A 105 3.15 -4.18 -8.94
CA ALA A 105 4.51 -4.70 -8.90
C ALA A 105 5.42 -3.79 -8.07
N ILE A 106 5.25 -2.48 -8.20
CA ILE A 106 6.02 -1.52 -7.42
C ILE A 106 5.70 -1.69 -5.94
N PHE A 107 4.41 -1.76 -5.60
CA PHE A 107 3.99 -1.93 -4.22
C PHE A 107 4.53 -3.24 -3.66
N ALA A 108 4.41 -4.33 -4.43
CA ALA A 108 4.86 -5.63 -3.99
C ALA A 108 6.38 -5.65 -3.77
N SER A 109 7.13 -4.98 -4.62
CA SER A 109 8.59 -4.92 -4.47
C SER A 109 8.99 -4.20 -3.19
N ILE A 110 8.30 -3.11 -2.87
CA ILE A 110 8.57 -2.37 -1.65
C ILE A 110 8.21 -3.21 -0.43
N LEU A 111 7.07 -3.86 -0.46
CA LEU A 111 6.67 -4.76 0.63
C LEU A 111 7.67 -5.88 0.82
N TYR A 112 8.15 -6.43 -0.28
CA TYR A 112 9.14 -7.50 -0.24
C TYR A 112 10.42 -7.01 0.44
N GLY A 113 10.84 -5.77 0.13
CA GLY A 113 11.99 -5.17 0.77
C GLY A 113 11.82 -5.05 2.28
N PHE A 114 10.64 -4.59 2.71
CA PHE A 114 10.35 -4.51 4.14
C PHE A 114 10.36 -5.91 4.78
N ALA A 115 9.78 -6.89 4.09
CA ALA A 115 9.70 -8.25 4.62
C ALA A 115 11.08 -8.87 4.75
N LEU A 116 11.93 -8.68 3.75
CA LEU A 116 13.30 -9.18 3.81
C LEU A 116 14.08 -8.53 4.93
N SER A 117 13.93 -7.23 5.09
CA SER A 117 14.61 -6.51 6.16
C SER A 117 14.17 -7.01 7.52
N LYS A 118 12.87 -7.24 7.68
CA LYS A 118 12.34 -7.71 8.95
C LYS A 118 12.80 -9.13 9.24
N ALA A 119 12.80 -9.98 8.24
CA ALA A 119 13.26 -11.35 8.40
C ALA A 119 14.73 -11.38 8.79
N LYS A 120 15.54 -10.51 8.18
CA LYS A 120 16.95 -10.46 8.50
C LYS A 120 17.18 -9.96 9.93
N GLN A 121 16.39 -8.97 10.36
CA GLN A 121 16.54 -8.42 11.70
C GLN A 121 16.10 -9.40 12.78
N SER A 122 15.01 -10.11 12.54
CA SER A 122 14.43 -10.96 13.55
C SER A 122 14.94 -12.39 13.50
N GLY A 123 15.46 -12.81 12.36
CA GLY A 123 15.84 -14.20 12.16
C GLY A 123 14.67 -15.14 12.01
N GLU A 124 13.46 -14.58 11.84
CA GLU A 124 12.26 -15.39 11.75
C GLU A 124 11.64 -15.28 10.39
N ASN A 125 10.77 -16.21 10.06
CA ASN A 125 10.04 -16.12 8.81
C ASN A 125 9.01 -15.01 8.88
N VAL A 126 8.87 -14.28 7.79
CA VAL A 126 7.93 -13.17 7.69
C VAL A 126 7.00 -13.44 6.53
N VAL A 127 5.72 -13.27 6.76
CA VAL A 127 4.71 -13.45 5.72
C VAL A 127 4.50 -12.11 5.00
N LEU A 128 4.41 -12.18 3.70
CA LEU A 128 4.09 -11.02 2.89
C LEU A 128 2.66 -11.18 2.39
N ALA A 129 1.81 -10.19 2.65
CA ALA A 129 0.42 -10.25 2.25
C ALA A 129 0.03 -9.02 1.44
N LEU A 130 -0.74 -9.23 0.40
CA LEU A 130 -1.20 -8.15 -0.46
C LEU A 130 -2.71 -8.04 -0.46
#